data_adbc0f93b521b8a0cfaa9d37d7df7b4a
#
_entry.id   adbc0f93b521b8a0cfaa9d37d7df7b4a
#
_cell.length_a   1.000
_cell.length_b   1.000
_cell.length_c   1.000
_cell.angle_alpha   90.00
_cell.angle_beta   90.00
_cell.angle_gamma   90.00
#
_symmetry.space_group_name_H-M   'P 1'
#
loop_
_entity.id
_entity.type
_entity.pdbx_description
1 polymer ?
#
loop_
_entity_poly.entity_id
_entity_poly.type
_entity_poly.pdbx_seq_one_letter_code
_entity_poly.pdbx_strand_id
1 'polypeptide(L)' 'MRNETQESLQKLFTAKWNLPQAAKNCGMSYDEMRIMFNSYCLTHPPTWES' A
#
# COMPACT_ATOMS: atom_id res chain seq x y z
N MET A 1 9.80 -8.86 0.70
CA MET A 1 8.88 -8.00 -0.04
C MET A 1 9.65 -7.21 -1.09
N ARG A 2 9.10 -7.08 -2.26
CA ARG A 2 9.76 -6.35 -3.33
C ARG A 2 9.73 -4.85 -3.09
N ASN A 3 10.71 -4.14 -3.68
CA ASN A 3 10.76 -2.69 -3.56
C ASN A 3 9.50 -2.03 -4.11
N GLU A 4 8.99 -2.51 -5.24
CA GLU A 4 7.80 -1.94 -5.85
C GLU A 4 6.59 -2.10 -4.94
N THR A 5 6.47 -3.26 -4.32
CA THR A 5 5.36 -3.52 -3.41
C THR A 5 5.45 -2.60 -2.20
N GLN A 6 6.64 -2.49 -1.62
CA GLN A 6 6.84 -1.65 -0.46
C GLN A 6 6.58 -0.18 -0.80
N GLU A 7 7.06 0.26 -1.94
CA GLU A 7 6.83 1.63 -2.39
C GLU A 7 5.34 1.89 -2.58
N SER A 8 4.64 0.95 -3.21
CA SER A 8 3.20 1.11 -3.42
C SER A 8 2.44 1.22 -2.12
N LEU A 9 2.81 0.38 -1.14
CA LEU A 9 2.18 0.42 0.17
C LEU A 9 2.44 1.75 0.88
N GLN A 10 3.65 2.25 0.79
CA GLN A 10 3.98 3.54 1.39
C GLN A 10 3.23 4.68 0.72
N LYS A 11 3.14 4.65 -0.60
CA LYS A 11 2.40 5.69 -1.31
C LYS A 11 0.93 5.67 -0.97
N LEU A 12 0.37 4.48 -0.80
CA LEU A 12 -1.02 4.35 -0.37
C LEU A 12 -1.21 4.89 1.05
N PHE A 13 -0.28 4.54 1.93
CA PHE A 13 -0.36 4.93 3.32
C PHE A 13 -0.30 6.44 3.49
N THR A 14 0.48 7.11 2.65
CA THR A 14 0.62 8.56 2.68
C THR A 14 -0.34 9.27 1.72
N ALA A 15 -1.26 8.52 1.13
CA ALA A 15 -2.29 9.04 0.21
C ALA A 15 -1.71 9.71 -1.03
N LYS A 16 -0.52 9.28 -1.46
CA LYS A 16 0.08 9.77 -2.69
C LYS A 16 -0.51 9.09 -3.91
N TRP A 17 -0.87 7.82 -3.78
CA TRP A 17 -1.46 7.02 -4.85
C TRP A 17 -2.77 6.44 -4.36
N ASN A 18 -3.64 6.08 -5.30
CA ASN A 18 -4.84 5.30 -4.98
C ASN A 18 -4.57 3.82 -5.25
N LEU A 19 -5.51 2.97 -4.87
CA LEU A 19 -5.33 1.52 -5.00
C LEU A 19 -5.07 1.07 -6.43
N PRO A 20 -5.81 1.52 -7.45
CA PRO A 20 -5.51 1.11 -8.82
C PRO A 20 -4.10 1.50 -9.26
N GLN A 21 -3.66 2.68 -8.89
CA GLN A 21 -2.31 3.13 -9.24
C GLN A 21 -1.25 2.26 -8.60
N ALA A 22 -1.41 1.97 -7.30
CA ALA A 22 -0.45 1.16 -6.57
C ALA A 22 -0.42 -0.28 -7.10
N ALA A 23 -1.59 -0.83 -7.38
CA ALA A 23 -1.68 -2.18 -7.93
C ALA A 23 -0.96 -2.27 -9.26
N LYS A 24 -1.14 -1.27 -10.11
CA LYS A 24 -0.50 -1.24 -11.41
C LYS A 24 1.02 -1.18 -11.26
N ASN A 25 1.50 -0.41 -10.30
CA ASN A 25 2.93 -0.23 -10.10
C ASN A 25 3.63 -1.55 -9.74
N CYS A 26 2.99 -2.39 -8.96
CA CYS A 26 3.60 -3.65 -8.55
C CYS A 26 3.05 -4.87 -9.27
N GLY A 27 2.22 -4.66 -10.29
CA GLY A 27 1.72 -5.76 -11.10
C GLY A 27 0.72 -6.67 -10.40
N MET A 28 -0.01 -6.14 -9.45
CA MET A 28 -1.03 -6.88 -8.73
C MET A 28 -2.42 -6.50 -9.22
N SER A 29 -3.40 -7.37 -8.94
CA SER A 29 -4.78 -7.01 -9.18
C SER A 29 -5.23 -6.03 -8.09
N TYR A 30 -6.32 -5.33 -8.36
CA TYR A 30 -6.88 -4.39 -7.40
C TYR A 30 -7.18 -5.08 -6.07
N ASP A 31 -7.82 -6.24 -6.14
CA ASP A 31 -8.20 -6.97 -4.93
C ASP A 31 -6.99 -7.40 -4.12
N GLU A 32 -5.96 -7.88 -4.80
CA GLU A 32 -4.73 -8.28 -4.13
C GLU A 32 -4.08 -7.10 -3.42
N MET A 33 -4.01 -5.99 -4.12
CA MET A 33 -3.41 -4.78 -3.54
C MET A 33 -4.20 -4.30 -2.34
N ARG A 34 -5.52 -4.35 -2.43
CA ARG A 34 -6.39 -3.93 -1.34
C ARG A 34 -6.18 -4.78 -0.10
N ILE A 35 -6.11 -6.10 -0.29
CA ILE A 35 -5.89 -7.02 0.81
C ILE A 35 -4.52 -6.78 1.45
N MET A 36 -3.51 -6.61 0.61
CA MET A 36 -2.17 -6.37 1.11
C MET A 36 -2.07 -5.05 1.87
N PHE A 37 -2.74 -4.03 1.37
CA PHE A 37 -2.74 -2.73 2.04
C PHE A 37 -3.45 -2.81 3.39
N ASN A 38 -4.55 -3.55 3.47
CA ASN A 38 -5.23 -3.76 4.74
C ASN A 38 -4.28 -4.38 5.76
N SER A 39 -3.58 -5.41 5.34
CA SER A 39 -2.60 -6.07 6.20
C SER A 39 -1.50 -5.11 6.64
N TYR A 40 -1.04 -4.30 5.71
CA TYR A 40 -0.01 -3.31 6.00
C TYR A 40 -0.49 -2.33 7.07
N CYS A 41 -1.71 -1.85 6.94
CA CYS A 41 -2.27 -0.89 7.89
C CYS A 41 -2.43 -1.48 9.28
N LEU A 42 -2.74 -2.77 9.35
CA LEU A 42 -2.89 -3.44 10.63
C LEU A 42 -1.57 -3.56 11.38
N THR A 43 -0.47 -3.77 10.64
CA THR A 43 0.84 -3.93 11.24
C THR A 43 1.62 -2.62 11.34
N HIS A 44 1.19 -1.60 10.60
CA HIS A 44 1.86 -0.31 10.59
C HIS A 44 0.83 0.79 10.84
N PRO A 45 0.34 0.90 12.06
CA PRO A 45 -0.68 1.92 12.35
C PRO A 45 -0.12 3.32 12.14
N PRO A 46 -0.98 4.27 11.79
CA PRO A 46 -0.54 5.64 11.59
C PRO A 46 0.06 6.22 12.87
N THR A 47 1.06 7.05 12.69
CA THR A 47 1.77 7.62 13.83
C THR A 47 1.77 9.14 13.80
N TRP A 48 0.73 9.72 13.25
CA TRP A 48 0.69 11.17 13.11
C TRP A 48 0.65 11.92 14.42
N GLU A 49 0.40 11.26 15.49
CA GLU A 49 0.31 11.90 16.79
C GLU A 49 1.56 11.68 17.64
N SER A 50 2.54 11.00 17.13
CA SER A 50 3.75 10.74 17.92
C SER A 50 4.80 11.83 17.72
#